data_df6294ab3ca3742b0e57df1f0f249a46
#
_entry.id   df6294ab3ca3742b0e57df1f0f249a46
#
_cell.length_a   1.000
_cell.length_b   1.000
_cell.length_c   1.000
_cell.angle_alpha   90.00
_cell.angle_beta   90.00
_cell.angle_gamma   90.00
#
_symmetry.space_group_name_H-M   'P 1'
#
loop_
_entity.id
_entity.type
_entity.pdbx_description
1 polymer ?
#
loop_
_entity_poly.entity_id
_entity_poly.type
_entity_poly.pdbx_seq_one_letter_code
_entity_poly.pdbx_strand_id
1 'polypeptide(L)'
;MGKKDITTQIYNLLDETAAYIEHTTWHNKYSLALKSLQEELKAPCVLAVAGKVKAGKSFLVNALLGVDIAMTGTTETTATVNIFKKGTPPSKEKPILCVFLDGHKEWVSKHYLDSLQGTSKESLEKTATIDKLIMYINDNPLLDYVTLVDTPGIGAEVGEDGDSHQIQTDAYFNLRERHQQDTINLSNTADAIIYLFNTVPTETDKNFLASLYNGGHGITSLNGIGVLSKVDKDLTQIENISHFCKEFEQNLFTIVPTSAAIEKYIPSEEQAYHLRDKLKKGFPVEKGFLLAIGSETAFLHEKLPYCNISVMDRKDVLNGFADHDLAWSSFALIAKELYYSDDISITLNKLKGVGGIQNLRNLIFDHFFKRSHMLRGNKVIEDLRGIINSIIYDESFALSEDYAKMKDECISSCQCLPTRTRNVVIDLIKSNIPSLEQVQNDKNHIFSLKRKIEKIQAELQLANDQYIMYMKIVDTKEQFSQTEFAELCSLFSGQITDANPRNRYKYWSSIYNMSLPNSVRQYAAMLAKRMYSELL
;
A
#
# COMPACT_ATOMS: atom_id res chain seq x y z
N MET A 1 20.75 -11.63 8.59
CA MET A 1 21.28 -10.26 8.38
C MET A 1 20.32 -9.26 9.00
N GLY A 2 20.75 -8.40 9.92
CA GLY A 2 19.84 -7.54 10.70
C GLY A 2 19.26 -6.40 9.86
N LYS A 3 18.02 -6.01 10.16
CA LYS A 3 17.26 -4.90 9.52
C LYS A 3 18.07 -3.58 9.37
N LYS A 4 19.03 -3.33 10.25
CA LYS A 4 19.90 -2.14 10.21
C LYS A 4 20.98 -2.19 9.13
N ASP A 5 21.31 -3.37 8.61
CA ASP A 5 22.45 -3.54 7.70
C ASP A 5 22.08 -3.11 6.26
N ILE A 6 20.97 -3.60 5.70
CA ILE A 6 20.58 -3.28 4.31
C ILE A 6 20.27 -1.79 4.13
N THR A 7 19.50 -1.18 5.03
CA THR A 7 19.20 0.25 4.95
C THR A 7 20.48 1.10 5.02
N THR A 8 21.42 0.70 5.88
CA THR A 8 22.72 1.37 5.99
C THR A 8 23.56 1.19 4.73
N GLN A 9 23.54 0.00 4.12
CA GLN A 9 24.24 -0.24 2.84
C GLN A 9 23.67 0.64 1.72
N ILE A 10 22.32 0.75 1.62
CA ILE A 10 21.67 1.61 0.64
C ILE A 10 22.03 3.06 0.86
N TYR A 11 22.00 3.52 2.12
CA TYR A 11 22.33 4.89 2.45
C TYR A 11 23.79 5.22 2.07
N ASN A 12 24.73 4.36 2.43
CA ASN A 12 26.15 4.51 2.07
C ASN A 12 26.36 4.51 0.54
N LEU A 13 25.59 3.71 -0.18
CA LEU A 13 25.68 3.67 -1.64
C LEU A 13 25.14 4.95 -2.29
N LEU A 14 24.07 5.53 -1.74
CA LEU A 14 23.54 6.83 -2.15
C LEU A 14 24.56 7.95 -1.89
N ASP A 15 25.18 7.96 -0.70
CA ASP A 15 26.22 8.93 -0.34
C ASP A 15 27.45 8.80 -1.27
N GLU A 16 27.91 7.58 -1.52
CA GLU A 16 29.04 7.31 -2.46
C GLU A 16 28.71 7.80 -3.87
N THR A 17 27.48 7.54 -4.33
CA THR A 17 27.04 7.99 -5.66
C THR A 17 26.93 9.50 -5.72
N ALA A 18 26.38 10.15 -4.71
CA ALA A 18 26.27 11.60 -4.64
C ALA A 18 27.63 12.29 -4.62
N ALA A 19 28.57 11.79 -3.81
CA ALA A 19 29.93 12.30 -3.74
C ALA A 19 30.69 12.15 -5.08
N TYR A 20 30.50 11.03 -5.78
CA TYR A 20 31.10 10.85 -7.10
C TYR A 20 30.51 11.82 -8.13
N ILE A 21 29.19 11.95 -8.19
CA ILE A 21 28.51 12.82 -9.16
C ILE A 21 28.81 14.30 -8.91
N GLU A 22 29.10 14.73 -7.68
CA GLU A 22 29.36 16.14 -7.32
C GLU A 22 30.43 16.81 -8.19
N HIS A 23 31.41 16.03 -8.63
CA HIS A 23 32.54 16.51 -9.46
C HIS A 23 32.39 16.20 -10.95
N THR A 24 31.19 15.82 -11.39
CA THR A 24 30.90 15.44 -12.78
C THR A 24 29.87 16.36 -13.44
N THR A 25 29.74 16.26 -14.76
CA THR A 25 28.71 16.97 -15.52
C THR A 25 27.27 16.53 -15.16
N TRP A 26 27.10 15.38 -14.51
CA TRP A 26 25.81 14.83 -14.12
C TRP A 26 25.27 15.42 -12.80
N HIS A 27 26.09 16.23 -12.07
CA HIS A 27 25.68 16.85 -10.82
C HIS A 27 24.36 17.62 -10.97
N ASN A 28 24.29 18.54 -11.94
CA ASN A 28 23.10 19.37 -12.17
C ASN A 28 21.85 18.55 -12.54
N LYS A 29 22.05 17.37 -13.13
CA LYS A 29 20.95 16.50 -13.59
C LYS A 29 20.41 15.59 -12.49
N TYR A 30 21.26 15.07 -11.61
CA TYR A 30 20.89 14.00 -10.68
C TYR A 30 21.04 14.32 -9.20
N SER A 31 21.67 15.43 -8.81
CA SER A 31 21.91 15.77 -7.39
C SER A 31 20.62 15.91 -6.57
N LEU A 32 19.59 16.55 -7.16
CA LEU A 32 18.28 16.67 -6.51
C LEU A 32 17.58 15.33 -6.37
N ALA A 33 17.66 14.48 -7.39
CA ALA A 33 17.07 13.14 -7.36
C ALA A 33 17.73 12.25 -6.29
N LEU A 34 19.07 12.25 -6.19
CA LEU A 34 19.78 11.49 -5.16
C LEU A 34 19.45 11.98 -3.75
N LYS A 35 19.34 13.30 -3.55
CA LYS A 35 18.91 13.86 -2.27
C LYS A 35 17.48 13.45 -1.92
N SER A 36 16.57 13.45 -2.90
CA SER A 36 15.21 12.98 -2.72
C SER A 36 15.17 11.51 -2.30
N LEU A 37 15.99 10.63 -2.92
CA LEU A 37 16.09 9.23 -2.54
C LEU A 37 16.61 9.03 -1.10
N GLN A 38 17.55 9.85 -0.65
CA GLN A 38 18.04 9.83 0.73
C GLN A 38 16.95 10.23 1.74
N GLU A 39 16.15 11.25 1.41
CA GLU A 39 15.02 11.69 2.22
C GLU A 39 13.92 10.63 2.23
N GLU A 40 13.62 10.04 1.07
CA GLU A 40 12.63 8.97 0.93
C GLU A 40 12.99 7.73 1.76
N LEU A 41 14.25 7.34 1.80
CA LEU A 41 14.70 6.19 2.61
C LEU A 41 14.46 6.40 4.12
N LYS A 42 14.41 7.63 4.60
CA LYS A 42 14.19 8.00 6.01
C LYS A 42 12.73 8.27 6.36
N ALA A 43 11.90 8.59 5.37
CA ALA A 43 10.52 8.98 5.62
C ALA A 43 9.63 7.79 6.06
N PRO A 44 8.47 7.97 6.69
CA PRO A 44 7.50 6.90 6.95
C PRO A 44 7.01 6.23 5.66
N CYS A 45 6.69 4.94 5.71
CA CYS A 45 6.17 4.19 4.57
C CYS A 45 4.85 4.81 4.06
N VAL A 46 4.71 4.94 2.75
CA VAL A 46 3.49 5.48 2.13
C VAL A 46 2.57 4.32 1.76
N LEU A 47 1.40 4.27 2.39
CA LEU A 47 0.36 3.27 2.17
C LEU A 47 -0.81 3.92 1.43
N ALA A 48 -1.01 3.59 0.16
CA ALA A 48 -2.13 4.07 -0.63
C ALA A 48 -3.35 3.16 -0.50
N VAL A 49 -4.52 3.75 -0.38
CA VAL A 49 -5.82 3.07 -0.40
C VAL A 49 -6.48 3.36 -1.75
N ALA A 50 -6.55 2.36 -2.61
CA ALA A 50 -7.11 2.45 -3.95
C ALA A 50 -8.32 1.53 -4.12
N GLY A 51 -9.11 1.74 -5.16
CA GLY A 51 -10.28 0.91 -5.47
C GLY A 51 -11.35 1.71 -6.19
N LYS A 52 -12.39 1.01 -6.68
CA LYS A 52 -13.48 1.61 -7.43
C LYS A 52 -14.24 2.69 -6.65
N VAL A 53 -14.92 3.56 -7.38
CA VAL A 53 -15.90 4.49 -6.80
C VAL A 53 -16.94 3.70 -6.00
N LYS A 54 -17.35 4.23 -4.85
CA LYS A 54 -18.30 3.59 -3.91
C LYS A 54 -17.82 2.26 -3.30
N ALA A 55 -16.55 1.89 -3.44
CA ALA A 55 -15.99 0.71 -2.77
C ALA A 55 -15.89 0.85 -1.24
N GLY A 56 -15.96 2.07 -0.72
CA GLY A 56 -15.90 2.33 0.73
C GLY A 56 -14.50 2.72 1.22
N LYS A 57 -13.63 3.27 0.36
CA LYS A 57 -12.26 3.66 0.70
C LYS A 57 -12.18 4.58 1.91
N SER A 58 -12.84 5.73 1.85
CA SER A 58 -12.83 6.72 2.94
C SER A 58 -13.43 6.17 4.23
N PHE A 59 -14.43 5.29 4.13
CA PHE A 59 -15.00 4.61 5.28
C PHE A 59 -14.00 3.62 5.91
N LEU A 60 -13.26 2.88 5.08
CA LEU A 60 -12.16 2.02 5.55
C LEU A 60 -11.04 2.85 6.20
N VAL A 61 -10.66 3.97 5.59
CA VAL A 61 -9.66 4.89 6.13
C VAL A 61 -10.08 5.38 7.52
N ASN A 62 -11.32 5.83 7.69
CA ASN A 62 -11.86 6.24 8.99
C ASN A 62 -11.82 5.08 10.01
N ALA A 63 -12.21 3.87 9.60
CA ALA A 63 -12.14 2.69 10.45
C ALA A 63 -10.70 2.34 10.85
N LEU A 64 -9.73 2.44 9.93
CA LEU A 64 -8.30 2.22 10.21
C LEU A 64 -7.75 3.30 11.15
N LEU A 65 -8.15 4.55 10.99
CA LEU A 65 -7.71 5.67 11.82
C LEU A 65 -8.45 5.73 13.17
N GLY A 66 -9.62 5.08 13.29
CA GLY A 66 -10.46 5.16 14.47
C GLY A 66 -11.09 6.54 14.69
N VAL A 67 -11.18 7.36 13.64
CA VAL A 67 -11.73 8.72 13.67
C VAL A 67 -12.49 9.03 12.38
N ASP A 68 -13.59 9.75 12.47
CA ASP A 68 -14.35 10.23 11.31
C ASP A 68 -13.76 11.54 10.80
N ILE A 69 -12.79 11.43 9.90
CA ILE A 69 -12.07 12.58 9.33
C ILE A 69 -12.01 12.55 7.80
N ALA A 70 -11.98 11.37 7.18
CA ALA A 70 -12.11 11.24 5.73
C ALA A 70 -13.57 11.44 5.32
N MET A 71 -13.79 12.15 4.21
CA MET A 71 -15.14 12.44 3.72
C MET A 71 -15.83 11.13 3.30
N THR A 72 -16.97 10.84 3.92
CA THR A 72 -17.81 9.68 3.61
C THR A 72 -19.18 10.16 3.13
N GLY A 73 -19.73 9.54 2.09
CA GLY A 73 -21.06 9.88 1.59
C GLY A 73 -21.57 8.87 0.55
N THR A 74 -22.84 8.99 0.17
CA THR A 74 -23.51 8.13 -0.83
C THR A 74 -23.21 8.52 -2.26
N THR A 75 -22.78 9.77 -2.49
CA THR A 75 -22.31 10.31 -3.78
C THR A 75 -20.78 10.18 -3.90
N GLU A 76 -20.20 10.47 -5.07
CA GLU A 76 -18.74 10.53 -5.27
C GLU A 76 -18.13 11.55 -4.30
N THR A 77 -17.61 11.07 -3.17
CA THR A 77 -17.22 11.96 -2.07
C THR A 77 -15.73 12.26 -2.04
N THR A 78 -14.90 11.42 -2.64
CA THR A 78 -13.45 11.62 -2.64
C THR A 78 -13.01 12.10 -4.00
N ALA A 79 -13.17 13.40 -4.23
CA ALA A 79 -12.71 14.07 -5.44
C ALA A 79 -11.29 14.66 -5.29
N THR A 80 -10.63 14.46 -4.15
CA THR A 80 -9.28 14.92 -3.85
C THR A 80 -8.45 13.82 -3.25
N VAL A 81 -7.13 13.93 -3.39
CA VAL A 81 -6.19 13.08 -2.68
C VAL A 81 -6.13 13.51 -1.22
N ASN A 82 -6.41 12.60 -0.30
CA ASN A 82 -6.33 12.88 1.13
C ASN A 82 -5.14 12.14 1.75
N ILE A 83 -4.27 12.89 2.41
CA ILE A 83 -3.05 12.38 3.04
C ILE A 83 -3.17 12.51 4.55
N PHE A 84 -3.03 11.41 5.27
CA PHE A 84 -3.06 11.36 6.72
C PHE A 84 -1.66 11.08 7.25
N LYS A 85 -1.16 11.97 8.12
CA LYS A 85 0.19 11.91 8.68
C LYS A 85 0.14 12.07 10.19
N LYS A 86 1.14 11.49 10.88
CA LYS A 86 1.38 11.82 12.28
C LYS A 86 1.77 13.29 12.41
N GLY A 87 1.17 13.96 13.38
CA GLY A 87 1.50 15.35 13.72
C GLY A 87 0.35 16.11 14.35
N THR A 88 0.64 17.34 14.75
CA THR A 88 -0.33 18.24 15.33
C THR A 88 -0.53 19.43 14.39
N PRO A 89 -1.76 19.74 13.99
CA PRO A 89 -2.03 20.94 13.20
C PRO A 89 -1.77 22.21 14.02
N PRO A 90 -1.42 23.32 13.37
CA PRO A 90 -1.13 24.58 14.05
C PRO A 90 -2.35 25.17 14.78
N SER A 91 -3.57 24.83 14.35
CA SER A 91 -4.82 25.24 14.96
C SER A 91 -5.85 24.11 14.96
N LYS A 92 -6.61 23.98 16.07
CA LYS A 92 -7.74 23.03 16.14
C LYS A 92 -8.92 23.47 15.26
N GLU A 93 -9.05 24.76 14.97
CA GLU A 93 -10.12 25.31 14.12
C GLU A 93 -9.85 25.08 12.63
N LYS A 94 -8.58 25.07 12.24
CA LYS A 94 -8.13 24.85 10.87
C LYS A 94 -7.10 23.69 10.82
N PRO A 95 -7.54 22.44 10.98
CA PRO A 95 -6.63 21.30 11.12
C PRO A 95 -6.14 20.72 9.81
N ILE A 96 -6.59 21.21 8.66
CA ILE A 96 -6.35 20.61 7.34
C ILE A 96 -5.50 21.56 6.51
N LEU A 97 -4.39 21.09 6.00
CA LEU A 97 -3.57 21.82 5.03
C LEU A 97 -4.04 21.49 3.60
N CYS A 98 -4.66 22.46 2.96
CA CYS A 98 -5.03 22.40 1.55
C CYS A 98 -3.82 22.84 0.70
N VAL A 99 -3.45 22.01 -0.27
CA VAL A 99 -2.40 22.30 -1.25
C VAL A 99 -3.09 22.44 -2.60
N PHE A 100 -2.91 23.60 -3.25
CA PHE A 100 -3.49 23.89 -4.54
C PHE A 100 -2.54 23.54 -5.69
N LEU A 101 -3.07 23.40 -6.90
CA LEU A 101 -2.31 23.05 -8.11
C LEU A 101 -1.22 24.07 -8.49
N ASP A 102 -1.43 25.33 -8.14
CA ASP A 102 -0.46 26.40 -8.33
C ASP A 102 0.66 26.42 -7.29
N GLY A 103 0.63 25.45 -6.34
CA GLY A 103 1.58 25.34 -5.23
C GLY A 103 1.24 26.17 -4.00
N HIS A 104 0.15 26.97 -4.04
CA HIS A 104 -0.35 27.68 -2.86
C HIS A 104 -0.78 26.70 -1.77
N LYS A 105 -0.63 27.11 -0.49
CA LYS A 105 -0.97 26.29 0.67
C LYS A 105 -1.79 27.11 1.66
N GLU A 106 -2.92 26.57 2.10
CA GLU A 106 -3.79 27.22 3.06
C GLU A 106 -4.27 26.21 4.13
N TRP A 107 -4.33 26.67 5.38
CA TRP A 107 -4.94 25.91 6.46
C TRP A 107 -6.46 26.18 6.51
N VAL A 108 -7.25 25.10 6.37
CA VAL A 108 -8.71 25.19 6.26
C VAL A 108 -9.40 24.44 7.40
N SER A 109 -10.65 24.82 7.68
CA SER A 109 -11.50 24.16 8.68
C SER A 109 -12.11 22.85 8.16
N LYS A 110 -12.67 22.04 9.07
CA LYS A 110 -13.43 20.84 8.67
C LYS A 110 -14.65 21.20 7.81
N HIS A 111 -15.33 22.32 8.06
CA HIS A 111 -16.46 22.78 7.22
C HIS A 111 -16.06 23.09 5.76
N TYR A 112 -14.77 23.35 5.52
CA TYR A 112 -14.31 23.50 4.13
C TYR A 112 -14.48 22.19 3.33
N LEU A 113 -14.31 21.04 3.99
CA LEU A 113 -14.53 19.73 3.35
C LEU A 113 -16.00 19.57 2.90
N ASP A 114 -16.95 20.10 3.68
CA ASP A 114 -18.38 20.03 3.33
C ASP A 114 -18.65 20.79 2.02
N SER A 115 -17.92 21.88 1.79
CA SER A 115 -18.03 22.66 0.54
C SER A 115 -17.44 21.96 -0.69
N LEU A 116 -16.63 20.92 -0.50
CA LEU A 116 -16.06 20.11 -1.57
C LEU A 116 -16.92 18.89 -1.92
N GLN A 117 -17.95 18.60 -1.08
CA GLN A 117 -18.84 17.47 -1.29
C GLN A 117 -19.95 17.82 -2.32
N GLY A 118 -20.33 16.80 -3.09
CA GLY A 118 -21.45 16.89 -4.02
C GLY A 118 -21.02 17.16 -5.47
N THR A 119 -22.02 17.21 -6.35
CA THR A 119 -21.87 17.36 -7.79
C THR A 119 -22.26 18.76 -8.28
N SER A 120 -22.38 19.73 -7.39
CA SER A 120 -22.67 21.11 -7.76
C SER A 120 -21.51 21.70 -8.56
N LYS A 121 -21.81 22.58 -9.51
CA LYS A 121 -20.78 23.25 -10.32
C LYS A 121 -19.73 23.96 -9.45
N GLU A 122 -20.17 24.62 -8.39
CA GLU A 122 -19.29 25.33 -7.45
C GLU A 122 -18.35 24.37 -6.69
N SER A 123 -18.87 23.23 -6.23
CA SER A 123 -18.07 22.20 -5.54
C SER A 123 -17.03 21.59 -6.48
N LEU A 124 -17.40 21.29 -7.73
CA LEU A 124 -16.50 20.74 -8.74
C LEU A 124 -15.39 21.74 -9.14
N GLU A 125 -15.74 23.01 -9.33
CA GLU A 125 -14.77 24.07 -9.65
C GLU A 125 -13.75 24.26 -8.50
N LYS A 126 -14.20 24.27 -7.24
CA LYS A 126 -13.31 24.33 -6.07
C LYS A 126 -12.39 23.10 -6.00
N THR A 127 -12.97 21.93 -6.14
CA THR A 127 -12.20 20.66 -6.10
C THR A 127 -11.15 20.59 -7.22
N ALA A 128 -11.48 21.10 -8.41
CA ALA A 128 -10.56 21.10 -9.55
C ALA A 128 -9.28 21.93 -9.33
N THR A 129 -9.27 22.87 -8.39
CA THR A 129 -8.09 23.68 -8.07
C THR A 129 -7.18 23.04 -7.02
N ILE A 130 -7.64 22.01 -6.32
CA ILE A 130 -6.92 21.37 -5.23
C ILE A 130 -6.04 20.24 -5.77
N ASP A 131 -4.78 20.20 -5.35
CA ASP A 131 -3.86 19.08 -5.57
C ASP A 131 -4.09 17.99 -4.52
N LYS A 132 -4.03 18.35 -3.23
CA LYS A 132 -4.21 17.40 -2.12
C LYS A 132 -4.60 18.07 -0.81
N LEU A 133 -5.20 17.30 0.07
CA LEU A 133 -5.51 17.66 1.46
C LEU A 133 -4.61 16.88 2.41
N ILE A 134 -3.95 17.55 3.34
CA ILE A 134 -3.08 16.90 4.33
C ILE A 134 -3.68 17.09 5.72
N MET A 135 -3.95 15.97 6.39
CA MET A 135 -4.55 15.92 7.72
C MET A 135 -3.53 15.35 8.71
N TYR A 136 -3.33 16.06 9.81
CA TYR A 136 -2.40 15.66 10.86
C TYR A 136 -3.16 15.08 12.05
N ILE A 137 -2.80 13.87 12.46
CA ILE A 137 -3.41 13.13 13.57
C ILE A 137 -2.27 12.71 14.51
N ASN A 138 -2.39 13.06 15.79
CA ASN A 138 -1.32 12.79 16.75
C ASN A 138 -1.46 11.42 17.42
N ASP A 139 -2.69 11.04 17.79
CA ASP A 139 -2.95 9.89 18.65
C ASP A 139 -3.42 8.64 17.88
N ASN A 140 -2.69 8.28 16.81
CA ASN A 140 -2.98 7.07 16.05
C ASN A 140 -1.73 6.20 15.88
N PRO A 141 -1.70 4.97 16.45
CA PRO A 141 -0.54 4.09 16.37
C PRO A 141 -0.14 3.68 14.95
N LEU A 142 -1.08 3.65 14.00
CA LEU A 142 -0.80 3.31 12.61
C LEU A 142 0.06 4.39 11.96
N LEU A 143 -0.24 5.67 12.23
CA LEU A 143 0.47 6.80 11.65
C LEU A 143 1.87 7.04 12.24
N ASP A 144 2.24 6.32 13.30
CA ASP A 144 3.62 6.30 13.79
C ASP A 144 4.58 5.69 12.76
N TYR A 145 4.05 4.87 11.86
CA TYR A 145 4.84 4.04 10.94
C TYR A 145 4.54 4.28 9.48
N VAL A 146 3.32 4.74 9.15
CA VAL A 146 2.90 4.95 7.77
C VAL A 146 2.30 6.34 7.57
N THR A 147 2.46 6.86 6.36
CA THR A 147 1.61 7.91 5.81
C THR A 147 0.50 7.23 5.03
N LEU A 148 -0.76 7.45 5.43
CA LEU A 148 -1.91 6.86 4.74
C LEU A 148 -2.42 7.82 3.68
N VAL A 149 -2.68 7.32 2.47
CA VAL A 149 -3.17 8.12 1.34
C VAL A 149 -4.49 7.53 0.85
N ASP A 150 -5.58 8.29 0.99
CA ASP A 150 -6.88 7.96 0.39
C ASP A 150 -6.93 8.55 -1.03
N THR A 151 -7.04 7.68 -2.02
CA THR A 151 -7.04 8.11 -3.43
C THR A 151 -8.46 8.29 -3.96
N PRO A 152 -8.66 9.15 -4.97
CA PRO A 152 -9.91 9.20 -5.69
C PRO A 152 -10.35 7.82 -6.24
N GLY A 153 -11.65 7.62 -6.44
CA GLY A 153 -12.19 6.35 -6.95
C GLY A 153 -11.87 6.13 -8.43
N ILE A 154 -11.55 4.87 -8.79
CA ILE A 154 -11.25 4.46 -10.16
C ILE A 154 -12.53 4.01 -10.83
N GLY A 155 -12.72 4.37 -12.13
CA GLY A 155 -13.72 3.76 -13.00
C GLY A 155 -15.17 3.94 -12.54
N ALA A 156 -15.63 5.18 -12.38
CA ALA A 156 -17.06 5.42 -12.41
C ALA A 156 -17.54 5.13 -13.83
N GLU A 157 -18.12 3.94 -14.07
CA GLU A 157 -18.89 3.70 -15.28
C GLU A 157 -20.00 4.73 -15.35
N VAL A 158 -20.28 5.24 -16.56
CA VAL A 158 -21.49 6.01 -16.81
C VAL A 158 -22.65 5.05 -16.54
N GLY A 159 -23.21 5.13 -15.32
CA GLY A 159 -24.24 4.20 -14.89
C GLY A 159 -25.45 4.27 -15.80
N GLU A 160 -25.99 3.11 -16.11
CA GLU A 160 -27.32 2.92 -16.68
C GLU A 160 -28.46 3.35 -15.73
N ASP A 161 -28.17 4.10 -14.68
CA ASP A 161 -29.19 4.71 -13.82
C ASP A 161 -29.74 5.95 -14.51
N GLY A 162 -30.86 5.74 -15.20
CA GLY A 162 -31.57 6.63 -16.09
C GLY A 162 -32.13 7.93 -15.51
N ASP A 163 -31.55 8.51 -14.46
CA ASP A 163 -32.03 9.75 -13.81
C ASP A 163 -30.99 10.88 -13.71
N SER A 164 -29.83 10.76 -14.37
CA SER A 164 -28.90 11.89 -14.43
C SER A 164 -29.11 12.72 -15.69
N HIS A 165 -30.14 13.53 -15.68
CA HIS A 165 -30.26 14.64 -16.62
C HIS A 165 -29.10 15.64 -16.47
N GLN A 166 -28.21 15.61 -17.49
CA GLN A 166 -27.50 16.77 -18.02
C GLN A 166 -26.82 17.75 -17.07
N ILE A 167 -25.69 17.35 -16.45
CA ILE A 167 -24.57 18.26 -16.27
C ILE A 167 -23.28 17.48 -16.60
N GLN A 168 -23.15 17.11 -17.86
CA GLN A 168 -21.87 16.68 -18.42
C GLN A 168 -21.12 17.95 -18.88
N THR A 169 -20.51 18.66 -17.93
CA THR A 169 -19.60 19.74 -18.29
C THR A 169 -18.22 19.15 -18.56
N ASP A 170 -17.49 19.70 -19.53
CA ASP A 170 -16.09 19.31 -19.79
C ASP A 170 -15.23 19.31 -18.54
N ALA A 171 -15.55 20.16 -17.55
CA ALA A 171 -14.92 20.22 -16.25
C ALA A 171 -15.06 18.91 -15.44
N TYR A 172 -16.20 18.23 -15.49
CA TYR A 172 -16.42 16.96 -14.80
C TYR A 172 -15.62 15.82 -15.43
N PHE A 173 -15.58 15.74 -16.78
CA PHE A 173 -14.78 14.75 -17.49
C PHE A 173 -13.28 14.95 -17.24
N ASN A 174 -12.80 16.19 -17.34
CA ASN A 174 -11.40 16.52 -17.08
C ASN A 174 -11.00 16.20 -15.63
N LEU A 175 -11.88 16.46 -14.65
CA LEU A 175 -11.64 16.11 -13.26
C LEU A 175 -11.56 14.59 -13.05
N ARG A 176 -12.41 13.80 -13.72
CA ARG A 176 -12.38 12.32 -13.64
C ARG A 176 -11.13 11.72 -14.26
N GLU A 177 -10.73 12.16 -15.46
CA GLU A 177 -9.48 11.72 -16.09
C GLU A 177 -8.28 12.03 -15.19
N ARG A 178 -8.26 13.22 -14.61
CA ARG A 178 -7.24 13.61 -13.64
C ARG A 178 -7.26 12.71 -12.41
N HIS A 179 -8.41 12.42 -11.81
CA HIS A 179 -8.52 11.53 -10.64
C HIS A 179 -8.00 10.13 -10.94
N GLN A 180 -8.28 9.60 -12.12
CA GLN A 180 -7.75 8.30 -12.53
C GLN A 180 -6.23 8.35 -12.65
N GLN A 181 -5.68 9.41 -13.26
CA GLN A 181 -4.24 9.61 -13.41
C GLN A 181 -3.57 9.83 -12.05
N ASP A 182 -4.16 10.64 -11.18
CA ASP A 182 -3.66 10.88 -9.82
C ASP A 182 -3.63 9.59 -9.01
N THR A 183 -4.66 8.75 -9.12
CA THR A 183 -4.70 7.45 -8.44
C THR A 183 -3.60 6.52 -8.94
N ILE A 184 -3.38 6.45 -10.25
CA ILE A 184 -2.29 5.66 -10.85
C ILE A 184 -0.94 6.20 -10.38
N ASN A 185 -0.70 7.51 -10.48
CA ASN A 185 0.55 8.14 -10.10
C ASN A 185 0.87 7.95 -8.62
N LEU A 186 -0.13 8.14 -7.74
CA LEU A 186 0.03 7.98 -6.30
C LEU A 186 0.23 6.51 -5.91
N SER A 187 -0.48 5.60 -6.55
CA SER A 187 -0.29 4.16 -6.34
C SER A 187 1.11 3.73 -6.78
N ASN A 188 1.64 4.28 -7.88
CA ASN A 188 2.99 4.01 -8.35
C ASN A 188 4.07 4.62 -7.43
N THR A 189 3.78 5.72 -6.74
CA THR A 189 4.70 6.34 -5.79
C THR A 189 4.60 5.80 -4.38
N ALA A 190 3.53 5.07 -4.04
CA ALA A 190 3.36 4.43 -2.74
C ALA A 190 4.33 3.25 -2.55
N ASP A 191 4.71 2.99 -1.30
CA ASP A 191 5.51 1.82 -0.96
C ASP A 191 4.66 0.55 -0.87
N ALA A 192 3.36 0.71 -0.54
CA ALA A 192 2.40 -0.37 -0.44
C ALA A 192 0.97 0.11 -0.78
N ILE A 193 0.12 -0.83 -1.18
CA ILE A 193 -1.25 -0.55 -1.63
C ILE A 193 -2.23 -1.43 -0.88
N ILE A 194 -3.33 -0.82 -0.41
CA ILE A 194 -4.55 -1.51 -0.03
C ILE A 194 -5.55 -1.31 -1.16
N TYR A 195 -5.93 -2.39 -1.84
CA TYR A 195 -6.90 -2.33 -2.92
C TYR A 195 -8.27 -2.83 -2.47
N LEU A 196 -9.29 -1.96 -2.54
CA LEU A 196 -10.65 -2.30 -2.15
C LEU A 196 -11.44 -2.84 -3.33
N PHE A 197 -11.89 -4.08 -3.19
CA PHE A 197 -12.93 -4.65 -4.03
C PHE A 197 -14.31 -4.25 -3.51
N ASN A 198 -15.22 -3.97 -4.42
CA ASN A 198 -16.62 -3.75 -4.05
C ASN A 198 -17.36 -5.09 -4.15
N THR A 199 -17.71 -5.68 -3.04
CA THR A 199 -18.45 -6.97 -2.91
C THR A 199 -17.81 -8.18 -3.60
N VAL A 200 -17.47 -8.10 -4.88
CA VAL A 200 -16.87 -9.21 -5.65
C VAL A 200 -15.76 -8.66 -6.53
N PRO A 201 -14.58 -9.30 -6.57
CA PRO A 201 -13.52 -8.96 -7.51
C PRO A 201 -13.96 -9.14 -8.97
N THR A 202 -13.48 -8.28 -9.86
CA THR A 202 -13.83 -8.28 -11.29
C THR A 202 -12.58 -8.24 -12.17
N GLU A 203 -12.72 -8.56 -13.46
CA GLU A 203 -11.63 -8.48 -14.44
C GLU A 203 -11.08 -7.05 -14.58
N THR A 204 -11.93 -6.03 -14.42
CA THR A 204 -11.49 -4.62 -14.43
C THR A 204 -10.53 -4.33 -13.25
N ASP A 205 -10.78 -4.94 -12.08
CA ASP A 205 -9.88 -4.80 -10.91
C ASP A 205 -8.53 -5.45 -11.20
N LYS A 206 -8.53 -6.63 -11.86
CA LYS A 206 -7.31 -7.35 -12.24
C LYS A 206 -6.47 -6.55 -13.23
N ASN A 207 -7.10 -5.99 -14.25
CA ASN A 207 -6.43 -5.15 -15.26
C ASN A 207 -5.83 -3.88 -14.64
N PHE A 208 -6.54 -3.24 -13.72
CA PHE A 208 -6.01 -2.09 -12.99
C PHE A 208 -4.79 -2.48 -12.15
N LEU A 209 -4.89 -3.53 -11.35
CA LEU A 209 -3.78 -4.01 -10.54
C LEU A 209 -2.57 -4.39 -11.42
N ALA A 210 -2.78 -5.06 -12.54
CA ALA A 210 -1.73 -5.39 -13.48
C ALA A 210 -1.03 -4.12 -14.04
N SER A 211 -1.78 -3.04 -14.30
CA SER A 211 -1.22 -1.78 -14.78
C SER A 211 -0.30 -1.11 -13.77
N LEU A 212 -0.58 -1.25 -12.46
CA LEU A 212 0.28 -0.71 -11.40
C LEU A 212 1.65 -1.40 -11.35
N TYR A 213 1.70 -2.70 -11.60
CA TYR A 213 2.96 -3.46 -11.57
C TYR A 213 3.81 -3.27 -12.82
N ASN A 214 3.21 -2.93 -13.96
CA ASN A 214 3.90 -2.67 -15.22
C ASN A 214 4.61 -1.30 -15.25
N GLY A 215 4.34 -0.43 -14.30
CA GLY A 215 4.94 0.91 -14.20
C GLY A 215 6.42 0.96 -13.81
N GLY A 216 7.07 -0.16 -13.51
CA GLY A 216 8.53 -0.25 -13.32
C GLY A 216 9.08 0.33 -12.00
N HIS A 217 8.23 0.66 -11.02
CA HIS A 217 8.62 1.31 -9.77
C HIS A 217 8.90 0.35 -8.59
N GLY A 218 9.34 -0.88 -8.85
CA GLY A 218 9.70 -1.84 -7.80
C GLY A 218 8.52 -2.39 -6.98
N ILE A 219 7.27 -2.06 -7.34
CA ILE A 219 6.07 -2.60 -6.72
C ILE A 219 5.86 -4.05 -7.20
N THR A 220 5.68 -4.95 -6.26
CA THR A 220 5.38 -6.37 -6.53
C THR A 220 4.07 -6.76 -5.85
N SER A 221 3.54 -7.95 -6.12
CA SER A 221 2.35 -8.47 -5.41
C SER A 221 2.51 -8.45 -3.89
N LEU A 222 3.74 -8.51 -3.38
CA LEU A 222 4.06 -8.37 -1.96
C LEU A 222 3.75 -7.00 -1.38
N ASN A 223 3.59 -5.98 -2.20
CA ASN A 223 3.29 -4.63 -1.79
C ASN A 223 1.79 -4.34 -1.77
N GLY A 224 0.96 -5.32 -2.18
CA GLY A 224 -0.48 -5.17 -2.29
C GLY A 224 -1.26 -6.07 -1.35
N ILE A 225 -2.23 -5.51 -0.59
CA ILE A 225 -3.25 -6.26 0.14
C ILE A 225 -4.60 -5.92 -0.48
N GLY A 226 -5.35 -6.96 -0.87
CA GLY A 226 -6.74 -6.83 -1.26
C GLY A 226 -7.65 -6.75 -0.03
N VAL A 227 -8.67 -5.92 -0.10
CA VAL A 227 -9.72 -5.84 0.90
C VAL A 227 -11.06 -6.07 0.22
N LEU A 228 -11.72 -7.18 0.56
CA LEU A 228 -13.09 -7.41 0.17
C LEU A 228 -14.00 -6.65 1.12
N SER A 229 -14.51 -5.51 0.66
CA SER A 229 -15.30 -4.60 1.51
C SER A 229 -16.77 -5.01 1.55
N LYS A 230 -17.49 -4.53 2.57
CA LYS A 230 -18.95 -4.69 2.72
C LYS A 230 -19.40 -6.15 2.77
N VAL A 231 -18.58 -7.03 3.37
CA VAL A 231 -18.92 -8.47 3.50
C VAL A 231 -20.18 -8.72 4.35
N ASP A 232 -20.60 -7.73 5.14
CA ASP A 232 -21.88 -7.76 5.85
C ASP A 232 -23.10 -7.81 4.95
N LYS A 233 -22.97 -7.42 3.68
CA LYS A 233 -24.04 -7.50 2.68
C LYS A 233 -24.22 -8.92 2.14
N ASP A 234 -23.13 -9.68 2.07
CA ASP A 234 -23.13 -11.06 1.59
C ASP A 234 -22.01 -11.86 2.27
N LEU A 235 -22.33 -12.50 3.38
CA LEU A 235 -21.38 -13.30 4.16
C LEU A 235 -20.85 -14.54 3.42
N THR A 236 -21.52 -14.99 2.34
CA THR A 236 -21.05 -16.14 1.55
C THR A 236 -19.75 -15.83 0.82
N GLN A 237 -19.45 -14.54 0.60
CA GLN A 237 -18.20 -14.12 -0.02
C GLN A 237 -16.97 -14.41 0.87
N ILE A 238 -17.17 -14.54 2.18
CA ILE A 238 -16.07 -14.93 3.10
C ILE A 238 -15.60 -16.35 2.77
N GLU A 239 -16.49 -17.25 2.39
CA GLU A 239 -16.16 -18.64 2.02
C GLU A 239 -15.35 -18.68 0.72
N ASN A 240 -15.51 -17.69 -0.16
CA ASN A 240 -14.84 -17.59 -1.45
C ASN A 240 -13.46 -16.91 -1.37
N ILE A 241 -13.04 -16.40 -0.21
CA ILE A 241 -11.76 -15.65 -0.05
C ILE A 241 -10.56 -16.45 -0.58
N SER A 242 -10.48 -17.75 -0.26
CA SER A 242 -9.38 -18.61 -0.74
C SER A 242 -9.31 -18.70 -2.26
N HIS A 243 -10.47 -18.70 -2.94
CA HIS A 243 -10.54 -18.66 -4.39
C HIS A 243 -10.04 -17.30 -4.93
N PHE A 244 -10.51 -16.19 -4.37
CA PHE A 244 -10.06 -14.85 -4.77
C PHE A 244 -8.57 -14.65 -4.52
N CYS A 245 -8.03 -15.10 -3.38
CA CYS A 245 -6.59 -15.04 -3.11
C CYS A 245 -5.78 -15.76 -4.19
N LYS A 246 -6.24 -16.93 -4.65
CA LYS A 246 -5.57 -17.69 -5.70
C LYS A 246 -5.68 -17.01 -7.07
N GLU A 247 -6.82 -16.42 -7.38
CA GLU A 247 -7.02 -15.71 -8.65
C GLU A 247 -6.14 -14.47 -8.77
N PHE A 248 -5.90 -13.76 -7.66
CA PHE A 248 -5.11 -12.52 -7.61
C PHE A 248 -3.70 -12.70 -7.05
N GLU A 249 -3.18 -13.93 -6.92
CA GLU A 249 -1.87 -14.20 -6.31
C GLU A 249 -0.68 -13.51 -7.00
N GLN A 250 -0.81 -13.20 -8.29
CA GLN A 250 0.21 -12.46 -9.05
C GLN A 250 0.17 -10.95 -8.78
N ASN A 251 -0.98 -10.45 -8.30
CA ASN A 251 -1.23 -9.03 -8.12
C ASN A 251 -1.24 -8.60 -6.64
N LEU A 252 -1.64 -9.49 -5.73
CA LEU A 252 -1.83 -9.18 -4.33
C LEU A 252 -1.22 -10.27 -3.45
N PHE A 253 -0.70 -9.88 -2.32
CA PHE A 253 -0.19 -10.81 -1.32
C PHE A 253 -1.30 -11.68 -0.73
N THR A 254 -2.42 -11.04 -0.38
CA THR A 254 -3.62 -11.71 0.17
C THR A 254 -4.84 -10.82 0.01
N ILE A 255 -6.03 -11.38 0.26
CA ILE A 255 -7.30 -10.65 0.32
C ILE A 255 -7.93 -10.87 1.68
N VAL A 256 -8.34 -9.79 2.34
CA VAL A 256 -8.95 -9.79 3.68
C VAL A 256 -10.40 -9.32 3.58
N PRO A 257 -11.37 -10.09 4.12
CA PRO A 257 -12.75 -9.64 4.20
C PRO A 257 -12.89 -8.58 5.29
N THR A 258 -13.65 -7.52 5.01
CA THR A 258 -13.92 -6.46 5.99
C THR A 258 -15.33 -5.91 5.87
N SER A 259 -15.87 -5.47 7.01
CA SER A 259 -17.02 -4.59 7.08
C SER A 259 -16.72 -3.42 8.02
N ALA A 260 -16.37 -2.29 7.44
CA ALA A 260 -16.15 -1.08 8.23
C ALA A 260 -17.46 -0.56 8.86
N ALA A 261 -18.62 -0.91 8.31
CA ALA A 261 -19.92 -0.62 8.91
C ALA A 261 -20.10 -1.37 10.23
N ILE A 262 -19.82 -2.67 10.27
CA ILE A 262 -19.86 -3.43 11.52
C ILE A 262 -18.88 -2.83 12.53
N GLU A 263 -17.65 -2.50 12.16
CA GLU A 263 -16.67 -1.90 13.07
C GLU A 263 -17.17 -0.59 13.67
N LYS A 264 -17.77 0.29 12.86
CA LYS A 264 -18.28 1.59 13.31
C LYS A 264 -19.47 1.45 14.28
N TYR A 265 -20.34 0.47 14.03
CA TYR A 265 -21.62 0.33 14.74
C TYR A 265 -21.67 -0.85 15.71
N ILE A 266 -20.52 -1.47 16.04
CA ILE A 266 -20.46 -2.42 17.16
C ILE A 266 -20.84 -1.67 18.45
N PRO A 267 -21.89 -2.13 19.18
CA PRO A 267 -22.32 -1.48 20.40
C PRO A 267 -21.30 -1.63 21.53
N SER A 268 -21.29 -0.69 22.46
CA SER A 268 -20.60 -0.91 23.72
C SER A 268 -21.19 -2.11 24.47
N GLU A 269 -20.48 -2.65 25.43
CA GLU A 269 -20.97 -3.81 26.20
C GLU A 269 -22.31 -3.52 26.88
N GLU A 270 -22.47 -2.35 27.46
CA GLU A 270 -23.72 -1.89 28.08
C GLU A 270 -24.87 -1.78 27.06
N GLN A 271 -24.60 -1.18 25.91
CA GLN A 271 -25.59 -1.07 24.83
C GLN A 271 -25.99 -2.45 24.29
N ALA A 272 -25.02 -3.36 24.18
CA ALA A 272 -25.25 -4.73 23.71
C ALA A 272 -26.16 -5.52 24.68
N TYR A 273 -25.92 -5.41 25.99
CA TYR A 273 -26.79 -6.01 26.99
C TYR A 273 -28.22 -5.46 26.86
N HIS A 274 -28.36 -4.13 26.77
CA HIS A 274 -29.67 -3.49 26.66
C HIS A 274 -30.40 -3.91 25.36
N LEU A 275 -29.70 -3.95 24.22
CA LEU A 275 -30.27 -4.37 22.95
C LEU A 275 -30.70 -5.83 23.00
N ARG A 276 -29.82 -6.75 23.48
CA ARG A 276 -30.17 -8.16 23.65
C ARG A 276 -31.42 -8.37 24.47
N ASP A 277 -31.52 -7.68 25.63
CA ASP A 277 -32.67 -7.78 26.52
C ASP A 277 -33.94 -7.27 25.87
N LYS A 278 -33.89 -6.15 25.15
CA LYS A 278 -35.02 -5.65 24.36
C LYS A 278 -35.47 -6.65 23.28
N LEU A 279 -34.52 -7.21 22.55
CA LEU A 279 -34.81 -8.20 21.49
C LEU A 279 -35.41 -9.48 22.08
N LYS A 280 -34.86 -10.05 23.16
CA LYS A 280 -35.39 -11.28 23.79
C LYS A 280 -36.77 -11.07 24.40
N LYS A 281 -37.02 -9.94 25.04
CA LYS A 281 -38.34 -9.59 25.58
C LYS A 281 -39.35 -9.30 24.48
N GLY A 282 -38.90 -8.61 23.42
CA GLY A 282 -39.75 -8.24 22.29
C GLY A 282 -40.11 -9.41 21.39
N PHE A 283 -39.23 -10.39 21.29
CA PHE A 283 -39.40 -11.58 20.47
C PHE A 283 -39.14 -12.84 21.31
N PRO A 284 -40.08 -13.23 22.17
CA PRO A 284 -39.88 -14.39 23.05
C PRO A 284 -39.85 -15.72 22.30
N VAL A 285 -40.31 -15.72 21.06
CA VAL A 285 -40.30 -16.90 20.16
C VAL A 285 -39.36 -16.62 18.97
N GLU A 286 -38.37 -17.49 18.77
CA GLU A 286 -37.36 -17.37 17.73
C GLU A 286 -37.96 -17.15 16.33
N LYS A 287 -39.04 -17.84 15.99
CA LYS A 287 -39.71 -17.66 14.69
C LYS A 287 -40.19 -16.24 14.46
N GLY A 288 -40.69 -15.55 15.53
CA GLY A 288 -41.07 -14.14 15.45
C GLY A 288 -39.89 -13.23 15.21
N PHE A 289 -38.76 -13.51 15.86
CA PHE A 289 -37.51 -12.78 15.66
C PHE A 289 -36.97 -12.94 14.23
N LEU A 290 -36.88 -14.18 13.73
CA LEU A 290 -36.39 -14.46 12.37
C LEU A 290 -37.27 -13.82 11.29
N LEU A 291 -38.58 -13.78 11.47
CA LEU A 291 -39.48 -13.06 10.58
C LEU A 291 -39.23 -11.54 10.63
N ALA A 292 -38.99 -10.99 11.83
CA ALA A 292 -38.75 -9.57 12.00
C ALA A 292 -37.46 -9.11 11.31
N ILE A 293 -36.34 -9.82 11.51
CA ILE A 293 -35.04 -9.45 10.95
C ILE A 293 -34.87 -9.84 9.48
N GLY A 294 -35.82 -10.57 8.89
CA GLY A 294 -35.77 -11.02 7.49
C GLY A 294 -35.78 -9.86 6.49
N SER A 295 -36.42 -8.73 6.83
CA SER A 295 -36.36 -7.51 6.03
C SER A 295 -36.59 -6.26 6.89
N GLU A 296 -36.07 -5.14 6.44
CA GLU A 296 -36.30 -3.84 7.08
C GLU A 296 -37.78 -3.47 7.14
N THR A 297 -38.51 -3.73 6.06
CA THR A 297 -39.96 -3.50 5.97
C THR A 297 -40.73 -4.32 7.02
N ALA A 298 -40.38 -5.62 7.17
CA ALA A 298 -41.01 -6.46 8.18
C ALA A 298 -40.73 -5.93 9.59
N PHE A 299 -39.50 -5.54 9.88
CA PHE A 299 -39.12 -5.01 11.19
C PHE A 299 -39.78 -3.69 11.52
N LEU A 300 -39.86 -2.76 10.57
CA LEU A 300 -40.29 -1.38 10.81
C LEU A 300 -41.78 -1.13 10.58
N HIS A 301 -42.48 -1.95 9.82
CA HIS A 301 -43.85 -1.63 9.37
C HIS A 301 -44.87 -2.73 9.57
N GLU A 302 -44.47 -4.02 9.67
CA GLU A 302 -45.43 -5.11 9.74
C GLU A 302 -45.87 -5.46 11.16
N LYS A 303 -47.12 -5.93 11.31
CA LYS A 303 -47.58 -6.63 12.50
C LYS A 303 -47.05 -8.05 12.46
N LEU A 304 -46.14 -8.37 13.34
CA LEU A 304 -45.48 -9.66 13.37
C LEU A 304 -46.10 -10.62 14.38
N PRO A 305 -46.29 -11.90 14.05
CA PRO A 305 -46.71 -12.90 15.03
C PRO A 305 -45.59 -13.11 16.06
N TYR A 306 -45.97 -13.39 17.31
CA TYR A 306 -45.02 -13.62 18.42
C TYR A 306 -44.09 -12.41 18.73
N CYS A 307 -44.56 -11.20 18.46
CA CYS A 307 -43.85 -9.96 18.73
C CYS A 307 -44.59 -9.18 19.86
N ASN A 308 -43.90 -8.94 20.97
CA ASN A 308 -44.42 -8.28 22.13
C ASN A 308 -44.11 -6.76 22.18
N ILE A 309 -43.35 -6.26 21.21
CA ILE A 309 -43.02 -4.82 21.12
C ILE A 309 -43.70 -4.18 19.92
N SER A 310 -44.11 -2.92 20.12
CA SER A 310 -44.78 -2.16 19.07
C SER A 310 -43.83 -1.83 17.91
N VAL A 311 -44.40 -1.43 16.76
CA VAL A 311 -43.61 -0.91 15.61
C VAL A 311 -42.78 0.29 16.04
N MET A 312 -43.30 1.14 16.92
CA MET A 312 -42.59 2.32 17.41
C MET A 312 -41.37 1.93 18.25
N ASP A 313 -41.50 0.97 19.16
CA ASP A 313 -40.39 0.45 19.96
C ASP A 313 -39.30 -0.19 19.09
N ARG A 314 -39.68 -0.85 17.99
CA ARG A 314 -38.73 -1.43 17.01
C ARG A 314 -37.97 -0.33 16.27
N LYS A 315 -38.65 0.76 15.89
CA LYS A 315 -37.99 1.94 15.31
C LYS A 315 -37.03 2.57 16.30
N ASP A 316 -37.41 2.69 17.58
CA ASP A 316 -36.55 3.21 18.63
C ASP A 316 -35.33 2.31 18.88
N VAL A 317 -35.46 0.98 18.73
CA VAL A 317 -34.33 0.04 18.78
C VAL A 317 -33.36 0.34 17.66
N LEU A 318 -33.85 0.51 16.44
CA LEU A 318 -32.99 0.81 15.29
C LEU A 318 -32.34 2.19 15.42
N ASN A 319 -33.12 3.23 15.73
CA ASN A 319 -32.67 4.61 15.85
C ASN A 319 -31.67 4.83 17.01
N GLY A 320 -31.86 4.10 18.11
CA GLY A 320 -30.95 4.17 19.26
C GLY A 320 -29.67 3.40 19.09
N PHE A 321 -29.55 2.65 17.97
CA PHE A 321 -28.44 1.75 17.71
C PHE A 321 -27.51 2.25 16.58
N ALA A 322 -28.06 2.98 15.60
CA ALA A 322 -27.31 3.42 14.44
C ALA A 322 -27.77 4.82 13.98
N ASP A 323 -26.81 5.66 13.64
CA ASP A 323 -27.07 6.75 12.71
C ASP A 323 -27.65 6.18 11.41
N HIS A 324 -28.41 6.98 10.67
CA HIS A 324 -29.19 6.55 9.49
C HIS A 324 -28.43 5.83 8.35
N ASP A 325 -27.12 5.65 8.49
CA ASP A 325 -26.23 5.06 7.47
C ASP A 325 -25.97 3.55 7.65
N LEU A 326 -26.47 2.88 8.69
CA LEU A 326 -26.27 1.45 8.89
C LEU A 326 -27.12 0.65 7.89
N ALA A 327 -26.47 -0.12 7.04
CA ALA A 327 -27.18 -1.03 6.15
C ALA A 327 -28.00 -2.06 6.96
N TRP A 328 -29.22 -2.39 6.47
CA TRP A 328 -30.08 -3.38 7.13
C TRP A 328 -29.37 -4.73 7.40
N SER A 329 -28.56 -5.20 6.46
CA SER A 329 -27.79 -6.43 6.60
C SER A 329 -26.85 -6.42 7.80
N SER A 330 -26.18 -5.29 8.04
CA SER A 330 -25.28 -5.10 9.20
C SER A 330 -26.06 -5.09 10.51
N PHE A 331 -27.19 -4.36 10.58
CA PHE A 331 -28.07 -4.37 11.73
C PHE A 331 -28.62 -5.78 12.02
N ALA A 332 -29.14 -6.46 11.00
CA ALA A 332 -29.70 -7.79 11.13
C ALA A 332 -28.66 -8.80 11.64
N LEU A 333 -27.42 -8.71 11.16
CA LEU A 333 -26.33 -9.54 11.63
C LEU A 333 -26.03 -9.29 13.12
N ILE A 334 -25.86 -8.03 13.52
CA ILE A 334 -25.55 -7.67 14.90
C ILE A 334 -26.73 -8.10 15.82
N ALA A 335 -27.98 -7.80 15.42
CA ALA A 335 -29.16 -8.17 16.19
C ALA A 335 -29.28 -9.69 16.34
N LYS A 336 -28.99 -10.45 15.29
CA LYS A 336 -28.99 -11.92 15.30
C LYS A 336 -27.94 -12.48 16.26
N GLU A 337 -26.71 -12.03 16.15
CA GLU A 337 -25.63 -12.51 17.03
C GLU A 337 -25.94 -12.17 18.50
N LEU A 338 -26.46 -10.97 18.80
CA LEU A 338 -26.84 -10.58 20.15
C LEU A 338 -28.06 -11.37 20.67
N TYR A 339 -29.07 -11.62 19.84
CA TYR A 339 -30.26 -12.40 20.22
C TYR A 339 -29.88 -13.81 20.69
N TYR A 340 -28.97 -14.49 20.00
CA TYR A 340 -28.50 -15.84 20.35
C TYR A 340 -27.37 -15.83 21.38
N SER A 341 -26.90 -14.67 21.80
CA SER A 341 -25.76 -14.55 22.70
C SER A 341 -26.06 -15.08 24.11
N ASP A 342 -25.20 -15.96 24.59
CA ASP A 342 -25.11 -16.33 26.00
C ASP A 342 -24.12 -15.41 26.74
N ASP A 343 -23.04 -15.03 26.09
CA ASP A 343 -22.00 -14.13 26.59
C ASP A 343 -21.77 -12.96 25.62
N ILE A 344 -22.08 -11.75 26.09
CA ILE A 344 -21.98 -10.53 25.28
C ILE A 344 -20.53 -10.23 24.89
N SER A 345 -19.58 -10.42 25.79
CA SER A 345 -18.17 -10.11 25.52
C SER A 345 -17.61 -10.99 24.40
N ILE A 346 -17.92 -12.30 24.43
CA ILE A 346 -17.56 -13.23 23.37
C ILE A 346 -18.21 -12.84 22.04
N THR A 347 -19.51 -12.48 22.10
CA THR A 347 -20.25 -12.08 20.89
C THR A 347 -19.72 -10.80 20.28
N LEU A 348 -19.38 -9.79 21.08
CA LEU A 348 -18.77 -8.56 20.57
C LEU A 348 -17.39 -8.84 19.94
N ASN A 349 -16.59 -9.72 20.52
CA ASN A 349 -15.31 -10.12 19.92
C ASN A 349 -15.52 -10.87 18.60
N LYS A 350 -16.54 -11.72 18.50
CA LYS A 350 -16.94 -12.38 17.24
C LYS A 350 -17.34 -11.36 16.17
N LEU A 351 -18.16 -10.37 16.53
CA LEU A 351 -18.59 -9.29 15.63
C LEU A 351 -17.39 -8.45 15.15
N LYS A 352 -16.45 -8.11 16.04
CA LYS A 352 -15.18 -7.46 15.66
C LYS A 352 -14.37 -8.32 14.68
N GLY A 353 -14.36 -9.64 14.88
CA GLY A 353 -13.75 -10.59 13.95
C GLY A 353 -14.38 -10.54 12.55
N VAL A 354 -15.71 -10.46 12.46
CA VAL A 354 -16.44 -10.29 11.19
C VAL A 354 -16.18 -8.91 10.58
N GLY A 355 -16.08 -7.87 11.39
CA GLY A 355 -15.66 -6.52 10.94
C GLY A 355 -14.31 -6.52 10.23
N GLY A 356 -13.39 -7.38 10.67
CA GLY A 356 -12.11 -7.64 10.00
C GLY A 356 -11.08 -6.50 10.07
N ILE A 357 -11.45 -5.34 10.61
CA ILE A 357 -10.57 -4.14 10.65
C ILE A 357 -9.35 -4.39 11.53
N GLN A 358 -9.51 -5.06 12.68
CA GLN A 358 -8.38 -5.38 13.54
C GLN A 358 -7.42 -6.37 12.87
N ASN A 359 -7.95 -7.36 12.14
CA ASN A 359 -7.13 -8.28 11.35
C ASN A 359 -6.36 -7.53 10.26
N LEU A 360 -7.00 -6.59 9.58
CA LEU A 360 -6.36 -5.76 8.57
C LEU A 360 -5.27 -4.86 9.19
N ARG A 361 -5.51 -4.24 10.36
CA ARG A 361 -4.49 -3.47 11.10
C ARG A 361 -3.28 -4.33 11.46
N ASN A 362 -3.51 -5.52 11.98
CA ASN A 362 -2.44 -6.47 12.32
C ASN A 362 -1.65 -6.87 11.06
N LEU A 363 -2.33 -7.15 9.97
CA LEU A 363 -1.71 -7.49 8.69
C LEU A 363 -0.89 -6.31 8.12
N ILE A 364 -1.41 -5.09 8.15
CA ILE A 364 -0.66 -3.88 7.75
C ILE A 364 0.61 -3.75 8.60
N PHE A 365 0.50 -3.93 9.92
CA PHE A 365 1.64 -3.85 10.82
C PHE A 365 2.67 -4.94 10.53
N ASP A 366 2.23 -6.20 10.47
CA ASP A 366 3.12 -7.35 10.32
C ASP A 366 3.71 -7.45 8.91
N HIS A 367 2.91 -7.16 7.90
CA HIS A 367 3.30 -7.33 6.50
C HIS A 367 3.99 -6.11 5.91
N PHE A 368 3.45 -4.90 6.11
CA PHE A 368 4.04 -3.69 5.53
C PHE A 368 5.03 -3.03 6.50
N PHE A 369 4.62 -2.77 7.74
CA PHE A 369 5.46 -2.01 8.65
C PHE A 369 6.77 -2.74 9.01
N LYS A 370 6.71 -4.00 9.42
CA LYS A 370 7.92 -4.78 9.76
C LYS A 370 8.88 -4.93 8.57
N ARG A 371 8.38 -4.75 7.35
CA ARG A 371 9.13 -4.83 6.10
C ARG A 371 9.32 -3.48 5.39
N SER A 372 8.85 -2.39 5.95
CA SER A 372 8.88 -1.06 5.33
C SER A 372 10.27 -0.68 4.81
N HIS A 373 11.33 -1.04 5.57
CA HIS A 373 12.72 -0.83 5.16
C HIS A 373 13.12 -1.62 3.90
N MET A 374 12.53 -2.82 3.69
CA MET A 374 12.79 -3.65 2.50
C MET A 374 11.99 -3.14 1.30
N LEU A 375 10.72 -2.79 1.52
CA LEU A 375 9.84 -2.25 0.48
C LEU A 375 10.42 -0.95 -0.07
N ARG A 376 10.79 -0.05 0.82
CA ARG A 376 11.40 1.22 0.48
C ARG A 376 12.80 1.06 -0.09
N GLY A 377 13.60 0.17 0.48
CA GLY A 377 14.92 -0.18 -0.04
C GLY A 377 14.87 -0.67 -1.48
N ASN A 378 13.92 -1.54 -1.83
CA ASN A 378 13.71 -2.00 -3.20
C ASN A 378 13.43 -0.82 -4.14
N LYS A 379 12.51 0.08 -3.78
CA LYS A 379 12.16 1.24 -4.61
C LYS A 379 13.36 2.16 -4.81
N VAL A 380 14.02 2.55 -3.72
CA VAL A 380 15.20 3.46 -3.79
C VAL A 380 16.33 2.85 -4.62
N ILE A 381 16.58 1.54 -4.49
CA ILE A 381 17.62 0.85 -5.27
C ILE A 381 17.25 0.77 -6.75
N GLU A 382 15.98 0.56 -7.10
CA GLU A 382 15.52 0.57 -8.50
C GLU A 382 15.67 1.96 -9.13
N ASP A 383 15.29 3.01 -8.40
CA ASP A 383 15.44 4.39 -8.88
C ASP A 383 16.92 4.78 -9.02
N LEU A 384 17.77 4.38 -8.06
CA LEU A 384 19.22 4.57 -8.16
C LEU A 384 19.82 3.79 -9.36
N ARG A 385 19.34 2.57 -9.61
CA ARG A 385 19.72 1.79 -10.79
C ARG A 385 19.34 2.52 -12.08
N GLY A 386 18.15 3.14 -12.11
CA GLY A 386 17.70 3.98 -13.21
C GLY A 386 18.67 5.14 -13.49
N ILE A 387 19.12 5.84 -12.45
CA ILE A 387 20.11 6.93 -12.56
C ILE A 387 21.43 6.40 -13.11
N ILE A 388 21.99 5.34 -12.54
CA ILE A 388 23.27 4.77 -12.98
C ILE A 388 23.18 4.26 -14.42
N ASN A 389 22.10 3.60 -14.81
CA ASN A 389 21.90 3.18 -16.19
C ASN A 389 21.79 4.38 -17.15
N SER A 390 21.09 5.46 -16.74
CA SER A 390 21.00 6.67 -17.54
C SER A 390 22.38 7.33 -17.77
N ILE A 391 23.28 7.22 -16.79
CA ILE A 391 24.68 7.67 -16.95
C ILE A 391 25.43 6.76 -17.93
N ILE A 392 25.31 5.43 -17.77
CA ILE A 392 26.01 4.44 -18.62
C ILE A 392 25.61 4.57 -20.09
N TYR A 393 24.33 4.86 -20.36
CA TYR A 393 23.80 5.02 -21.73
C TYR A 393 23.87 6.46 -22.26
N ASP A 394 24.41 7.40 -21.49
CA ASP A 394 24.67 8.76 -21.97
C ASP A 394 25.78 8.75 -23.04
N GLU A 395 25.54 9.42 -24.16
CA GLU A 395 26.48 9.46 -25.29
C GLU A 395 27.87 9.98 -24.87
N SER A 396 27.90 10.98 -23.99
CA SER A 396 29.16 11.56 -23.50
C SER A 396 29.99 10.55 -22.70
N PHE A 397 29.32 9.67 -21.92
CA PHE A 397 29.98 8.59 -21.19
C PHE A 397 30.43 7.45 -22.13
N ALA A 398 29.57 7.06 -23.06
CA ALA A 398 29.85 5.98 -24.01
C ALA A 398 31.08 6.30 -24.88
N LEU A 399 31.15 7.53 -25.43
CA LEU A 399 32.19 7.99 -26.32
C LEU A 399 33.43 8.58 -25.59
N SER A 400 33.40 8.67 -24.27
CA SER A 400 34.46 9.33 -23.48
C SER A 400 35.86 8.73 -23.72
N GLU A 401 35.95 7.41 -23.94
CA GLU A 401 37.20 6.71 -24.28
C GLU A 401 37.74 7.10 -25.64
N ASP A 402 36.87 7.25 -26.63
CA ASP A 402 37.25 7.62 -27.97
C ASP A 402 37.72 9.07 -28.02
N TYR A 403 37.02 9.97 -27.31
CA TYR A 403 37.48 11.35 -27.14
C TYR A 403 38.83 11.45 -26.41
N ALA A 404 39.05 10.63 -25.37
CA ALA A 404 40.33 10.58 -24.68
C ALA A 404 41.47 10.07 -25.53
N LYS A 405 41.24 9.06 -26.38
CA LYS A 405 42.25 8.57 -27.38
C LYS A 405 42.58 9.64 -28.42
N MET A 406 41.55 10.33 -28.95
CA MET A 406 41.73 11.41 -29.92
C MET A 406 42.46 12.63 -29.34
N LYS A 407 42.47 12.82 -28.04
CA LYS A 407 43.12 13.95 -27.35
C LYS A 407 44.59 14.07 -27.71
N ASP A 408 45.33 12.97 -27.64
CA ASP A 408 46.78 12.95 -27.92
C ASP A 408 47.07 13.19 -29.41
N GLU A 409 46.21 12.70 -30.29
CA GLU A 409 46.28 12.96 -31.74
C GLU A 409 46.01 14.44 -32.04
N CYS A 410 45.00 15.04 -31.40
CA CYS A 410 44.69 16.47 -31.53
C CYS A 410 45.85 17.34 -31.03
N ILE A 411 46.43 17.02 -29.87
CA ILE A 411 47.59 17.74 -29.30
C ILE A 411 48.79 17.64 -30.26
N SER A 412 49.03 16.46 -30.81
CA SER A 412 50.11 16.23 -31.78
C SER A 412 49.90 17.04 -33.06
N SER A 413 48.67 17.10 -33.56
CA SER A 413 48.31 17.91 -34.74
C SER A 413 48.42 19.43 -34.52
N CYS A 414 48.36 19.91 -33.26
CA CYS A 414 48.55 21.32 -32.95
C CYS A 414 49.98 21.82 -33.12
N GLN A 415 50.96 20.91 -33.40
CA GLN A 415 52.37 21.32 -33.60
C GLN A 415 52.57 22.21 -34.82
N CYS A 416 51.69 22.19 -35.79
CA CYS A 416 51.72 23.05 -36.98
C CYS A 416 51.25 24.49 -36.70
N LEU A 417 50.69 24.79 -35.51
CA LEU A 417 50.18 26.11 -35.16
C LEU A 417 51.31 27.02 -34.63
N PRO A 418 51.20 28.37 -34.79
CA PRO A 418 52.05 29.35 -34.13
C PRO A 418 52.11 29.12 -32.62
N THR A 419 53.28 29.28 -32.01
CA THR A 419 53.53 28.90 -30.60
C THR A 419 52.52 29.46 -29.59
N ARG A 420 52.09 30.71 -29.74
CA ARG A 420 51.14 31.35 -28.85
C ARG A 420 49.73 30.74 -28.99
N THR A 421 49.29 30.47 -30.21
CA THR A 421 48.00 29.86 -30.49
C THR A 421 48.03 28.37 -30.10
N ARG A 422 49.14 27.66 -30.35
CA ARG A 422 49.35 26.28 -29.96
C ARG A 422 49.15 26.06 -28.47
N ASN A 423 49.79 26.87 -27.63
CA ASN A 423 49.70 26.71 -26.20
C ASN A 423 48.25 26.92 -25.68
N VAL A 424 47.54 27.92 -26.19
CA VAL A 424 46.11 28.17 -25.84
C VAL A 424 45.24 26.99 -26.27
N VAL A 425 45.42 26.48 -27.48
CA VAL A 425 44.60 25.34 -27.97
C VAL A 425 44.92 24.07 -27.18
N ILE A 426 46.18 23.80 -26.89
CA ILE A 426 46.57 22.62 -26.10
C ILE A 426 46.04 22.72 -24.69
N ASP A 427 46.05 23.91 -24.05
CA ASP A 427 45.51 24.12 -22.71
C ASP A 427 43.97 23.92 -22.71
N LEU A 428 43.28 24.41 -23.74
CA LEU A 428 41.83 24.16 -23.91
C LEU A 428 41.53 22.67 -24.10
N ILE A 429 42.28 21.96 -24.90
CA ILE A 429 42.10 20.51 -25.09
C ILE A 429 42.35 19.77 -23.75
N LYS A 430 43.43 20.10 -23.05
CA LYS A 430 43.79 19.48 -21.78
C LYS A 430 42.77 19.74 -20.68
N SER A 431 42.17 20.94 -20.63
CA SER A 431 41.17 21.31 -19.61
C SER A 431 39.78 20.74 -19.88
N ASN A 432 39.41 20.50 -21.15
CA ASN A 432 38.05 20.07 -21.51
C ASN A 432 37.92 18.59 -21.82
N ILE A 433 39.03 17.90 -22.17
CA ILE A 433 39.00 16.44 -22.48
C ILE A 433 39.78 15.70 -21.37
N PRO A 434 39.16 14.79 -20.61
CA PRO A 434 39.86 13.99 -19.60
C PRO A 434 40.94 13.07 -20.20
N SER A 435 41.91 12.64 -19.40
CA SER A 435 42.88 11.64 -19.83
C SER A 435 42.21 10.26 -19.92
N LEU A 436 42.82 9.36 -20.73
CA LEU A 436 42.35 7.98 -20.86
C LEU A 436 42.29 7.28 -19.49
N GLU A 437 43.28 7.50 -18.64
CA GLU A 437 43.33 6.95 -17.29
C GLU A 437 42.16 7.46 -16.42
N GLN A 438 41.84 8.77 -16.48
CA GLN A 438 40.68 9.34 -15.79
C GLN A 438 39.39 8.69 -16.28
N VAL A 439 39.18 8.58 -17.60
CA VAL A 439 38.01 7.94 -18.19
C VAL A 439 37.86 6.48 -17.75
N GLN A 440 38.97 5.72 -17.73
CA GLN A 440 38.96 4.32 -17.29
C GLN A 440 38.60 4.23 -15.78
N ASN A 441 39.15 5.12 -14.96
CA ASN A 441 38.84 5.17 -13.54
C ASN A 441 37.36 5.51 -13.32
N ASP A 442 36.81 6.47 -14.05
CA ASP A 442 35.38 6.85 -13.99
C ASP A 442 34.47 5.70 -14.41
N LYS A 443 34.79 5.03 -15.53
CA LYS A 443 34.05 3.84 -15.97
C LYS A 443 34.09 2.72 -14.92
N ASN A 444 35.27 2.43 -14.38
CA ASN A 444 35.45 1.40 -13.36
C ASN A 444 34.62 1.75 -12.10
N HIS A 445 34.57 3.03 -11.71
CA HIS A 445 33.78 3.48 -10.56
C HIS A 445 32.27 3.29 -10.80
N ILE A 446 31.75 3.76 -11.93
CA ILE A 446 30.33 3.61 -12.29
C ILE A 446 29.93 2.13 -12.37
N PHE A 447 30.74 1.28 -13.00
CA PHE A 447 30.47 -0.16 -13.03
C PHE A 447 30.59 -0.81 -11.65
N SER A 448 31.43 -0.30 -10.76
CA SER A 448 31.49 -0.73 -9.36
C SER A 448 30.19 -0.38 -8.62
N LEU A 449 29.67 0.84 -8.78
CA LEU A 449 28.37 1.24 -8.23
C LEU A 449 27.24 0.32 -8.74
N LYS A 450 27.22 0.04 -10.05
CA LYS A 450 26.24 -0.90 -10.64
C LYS A 450 26.30 -2.28 -10.00
N ARG A 451 27.50 -2.85 -9.81
CA ARG A 451 27.65 -4.15 -9.13
C ARG A 451 27.20 -4.14 -7.68
N LYS A 452 27.42 -3.03 -6.96
CA LYS A 452 26.92 -2.86 -5.57
C LYS A 452 25.40 -2.81 -5.55
N ILE A 453 24.76 -2.13 -6.50
CA ILE A 453 23.30 -2.10 -6.68
C ILE A 453 22.79 -3.52 -6.89
N GLU A 454 23.34 -4.24 -7.87
CA GLU A 454 22.93 -5.62 -8.20
C GLU A 454 23.08 -6.56 -6.99
N LYS A 455 24.13 -6.40 -6.19
CA LYS A 455 24.32 -7.15 -4.95
C LYS A 455 23.22 -6.87 -3.93
N ILE A 456 22.91 -5.60 -3.65
CA ILE A 456 21.87 -5.20 -2.71
C ILE A 456 20.48 -5.67 -3.20
N GLN A 457 20.21 -5.60 -4.50
CA GLN A 457 18.98 -6.13 -5.10
C GLN A 457 18.84 -7.64 -4.86
N ALA A 458 19.91 -8.39 -5.05
CA ALA A 458 19.90 -9.84 -4.80
C ALA A 458 19.67 -10.16 -3.30
N GLU A 459 20.24 -9.37 -2.40
CA GLU A 459 20.01 -9.52 -0.94
C GLU A 459 18.55 -9.18 -0.57
N LEU A 460 17.98 -8.11 -1.13
CA LEU A 460 16.58 -7.73 -0.92
C LEU A 460 15.61 -8.77 -1.48
N GLN A 461 15.90 -9.30 -2.68
CA GLN A 461 15.09 -10.36 -3.28
C GLN A 461 15.12 -11.63 -2.42
N LEU A 462 16.29 -12.04 -1.95
CA LEU A 462 16.40 -13.19 -1.06
C LEU A 462 15.61 -12.99 0.22
N ALA A 463 15.67 -11.81 0.83
CA ALA A 463 14.92 -11.49 2.04
C ALA A 463 13.39 -11.49 1.80
N ASN A 464 12.94 -11.04 0.62
CA ASN A 464 11.53 -11.14 0.22
C ASN A 464 11.11 -12.61 0.03
N ASP A 465 11.91 -13.43 -0.65
CA ASP A 465 11.63 -14.85 -0.86
C ASP A 465 11.55 -15.60 0.48
N GLN A 466 12.45 -15.28 1.43
CA GLN A 466 12.43 -15.82 2.79
C GLN A 466 11.13 -15.47 3.51
N TYR A 467 10.67 -14.24 3.39
CA TYR A 467 9.43 -13.80 4.02
C TYR A 467 8.19 -14.49 3.43
N ILE A 468 8.09 -14.56 2.10
CA ILE A 468 7.00 -15.28 1.42
C ILE A 468 6.96 -16.73 1.88
N MET A 469 8.12 -17.35 1.92
CA MET A 469 8.21 -18.75 2.32
C MET A 469 7.85 -18.95 3.78
N TYR A 470 8.27 -18.03 4.67
CA TYR A 470 7.85 -18.04 6.07
C TYR A 470 6.32 -18.04 6.21
N MET A 471 5.64 -17.15 5.49
CA MET A 471 4.17 -17.08 5.53
C MET A 471 3.52 -18.36 4.99
N LYS A 472 4.01 -18.88 3.86
CA LYS A 472 3.50 -20.15 3.29
C LYS A 472 3.70 -21.35 4.23
N ILE A 473 4.81 -21.41 4.95
CA ILE A 473 5.09 -22.48 5.90
C ILE A 473 4.14 -22.39 7.10
N VAL A 474 3.86 -21.18 7.58
CA VAL A 474 2.90 -20.98 8.68
C VAL A 474 1.50 -21.45 8.27
N ASP A 475 1.08 -21.15 7.03
CA ASP A 475 -0.21 -21.57 6.50
C ASP A 475 -0.32 -23.07 6.18
N THR A 476 0.82 -23.75 5.97
CA THR A 476 0.89 -25.18 5.59
C THR A 476 1.72 -26.00 6.57
N LYS A 477 1.68 -25.63 7.85
CA LYS A 477 2.51 -26.25 8.92
C LYS A 477 2.38 -27.76 9.01
N GLU A 478 1.23 -28.33 8.62
CA GLU A 478 0.96 -29.77 8.61
C GLU A 478 1.82 -30.55 7.61
N GLN A 479 2.43 -29.88 6.63
CA GLN A 479 3.33 -30.49 5.65
C GLN A 479 4.76 -30.72 6.20
N PHE A 480 5.04 -30.22 7.41
CA PHE A 480 6.35 -30.26 8.03
C PHE A 480 6.29 -30.97 9.38
N SER A 481 7.36 -31.67 9.75
CA SER A 481 7.51 -32.13 11.13
C SER A 481 7.68 -30.94 12.08
N GLN A 482 7.39 -31.13 13.36
CA GLN A 482 7.50 -30.06 14.36
C GLN A 482 8.92 -29.46 14.41
N THR A 483 9.95 -30.30 14.23
CA THR A 483 11.36 -29.86 14.21
C THR A 483 11.72 -29.09 12.94
N GLU A 484 11.27 -29.55 11.77
CA GLU A 484 11.45 -28.85 10.50
C GLU A 484 10.74 -27.49 10.50
N PHE A 485 9.49 -27.47 10.98
CA PHE A 485 8.72 -26.23 11.09
C PHE A 485 9.42 -25.19 11.98
N ALA A 486 9.85 -25.59 13.19
CA ALA A 486 10.56 -24.69 14.11
C ALA A 486 11.88 -24.18 13.52
N GLU A 487 12.64 -25.03 12.85
CA GLU A 487 13.89 -24.65 12.19
C GLU A 487 13.65 -23.68 11.03
N LEU A 488 12.70 -23.97 10.14
CA LEU A 488 12.38 -23.11 9.02
C LEU A 488 11.87 -21.74 9.48
N CYS A 489 11.00 -21.71 10.49
CA CYS A 489 10.54 -20.46 11.08
C CYS A 489 11.70 -19.64 11.66
N SER A 490 12.62 -20.27 12.38
CA SER A 490 13.83 -19.64 12.90
C SER A 490 14.74 -19.12 11.77
N LEU A 491 15.01 -19.97 10.79
CA LEU A 491 15.88 -19.65 9.66
C LEU A 491 15.33 -18.46 8.84
N PHE A 492 14.06 -18.51 8.48
CA PHE A 492 13.43 -17.48 7.63
C PHE A 492 13.08 -16.20 8.40
N SER A 493 12.99 -16.24 9.73
CA SER A 493 12.93 -15.02 10.55
C SER A 493 14.31 -14.38 10.79
N GLY A 494 15.37 -14.96 10.25
CA GLY A 494 16.74 -14.47 10.38
C GLY A 494 17.42 -14.82 11.73
N GLN A 495 16.85 -15.76 12.49
CA GLN A 495 17.45 -16.30 13.69
C GLN A 495 18.24 -17.55 13.29
N ILE A 496 19.57 -17.42 13.25
CA ILE A 496 20.43 -18.56 12.94
C ILE A 496 20.49 -19.45 14.18
N THR A 497 20.08 -20.70 14.05
CA THR A 497 20.25 -21.71 15.09
C THR A 497 21.67 -22.29 15.05
N ASP A 498 22.20 -22.73 16.20
CA ASP A 498 23.56 -23.33 16.38
C ASP A 498 23.78 -24.65 15.61
N ALA A 499 22.95 -24.96 14.65
CA ALA A 499 23.03 -26.16 13.84
C ALA A 499 24.25 -26.14 12.93
N ASN A 500 24.97 -27.25 12.83
CA ASN A 500 26.08 -27.41 11.88
C ASN A 500 25.60 -27.16 10.45
N PRO A 501 25.99 -26.05 9.80
CA PRO A 501 25.44 -25.65 8.52
C PRO A 501 25.61 -26.70 7.43
N ARG A 502 26.74 -27.43 7.46
CA ARG A 502 27.07 -28.48 6.48
C ARG A 502 26.11 -29.67 6.55
N ASN A 503 25.74 -30.09 7.76
CA ASN A 503 24.78 -31.17 7.95
C ASN A 503 23.37 -30.74 7.57
N ARG A 504 22.98 -29.52 7.89
CA ARG A 504 21.66 -28.97 7.53
C ARG A 504 21.53 -28.73 6.04
N TYR A 505 22.60 -28.26 5.37
CA TYR A 505 22.64 -28.18 3.92
C TYR A 505 22.38 -29.54 3.25
N LYS A 506 23.05 -30.61 3.72
CA LYS A 506 22.83 -31.97 3.19
C LYS A 506 21.39 -32.43 3.44
N TYR A 507 20.87 -32.20 4.62
CA TYR A 507 19.51 -32.57 4.98
C TYR A 507 18.50 -31.90 4.05
N TRP A 508 18.53 -30.58 3.92
CA TRP A 508 17.59 -29.84 3.07
C TRP A 508 17.79 -30.11 1.58
N SER A 509 19.01 -30.46 1.15
CA SER A 509 19.25 -30.95 -0.21
C SER A 509 18.54 -32.29 -0.46
N SER A 510 18.53 -33.19 0.50
CA SER A 510 17.79 -34.46 0.44
C SER A 510 16.26 -34.21 0.39
N ILE A 511 15.74 -33.36 1.26
CA ILE A 511 14.30 -32.98 1.28
C ILE A 511 13.90 -32.36 -0.06
N TYR A 512 14.69 -31.46 -0.62
CA TYR A 512 14.45 -30.86 -1.95
C TYR A 512 14.26 -31.92 -3.04
N ASN A 513 15.16 -32.91 -3.07
CA ASN A 513 15.13 -33.97 -4.08
C ASN A 513 13.99 -34.97 -3.90
N MET A 514 13.52 -35.17 -2.67
CA MET A 514 12.42 -36.10 -2.33
C MET A 514 11.03 -35.46 -2.39
N SER A 515 10.95 -34.13 -2.38
CA SER A 515 9.68 -33.41 -2.33
C SER A 515 9.00 -33.41 -3.71
N LEU A 516 7.66 -33.39 -3.68
CA LEU A 516 6.87 -33.25 -4.92
C LEU A 516 7.25 -31.95 -5.64
N PRO A 517 7.41 -31.98 -6.98
CA PRO A 517 7.70 -30.80 -7.77
C PRO A 517 6.68 -29.69 -7.51
N ASN A 518 7.16 -28.44 -7.40
CA ASN A 518 6.36 -27.24 -7.15
C ASN A 518 5.57 -27.24 -5.84
N SER A 519 5.90 -28.12 -4.88
CA SER A 519 5.30 -28.11 -3.55
C SER A 519 5.92 -27.03 -2.65
N VAL A 520 5.16 -26.54 -1.66
CA VAL A 520 5.67 -25.62 -0.64
C VAL A 520 6.88 -26.23 0.07
N ARG A 521 6.84 -27.54 0.34
CA ARG A 521 7.95 -28.27 0.95
C ARG A 521 9.23 -28.24 0.10
N GLN A 522 9.10 -28.38 -1.22
CA GLN A 522 10.23 -28.29 -2.14
C GLN A 522 10.85 -26.90 -2.17
N TYR A 523 10.02 -25.86 -2.27
CA TYR A 523 10.51 -24.47 -2.28
C TYR A 523 11.13 -24.08 -0.95
N ALA A 524 10.54 -24.50 0.19
CA ALA A 524 11.12 -24.28 1.50
C ALA A 524 12.49 -24.95 1.63
N ALA A 525 12.63 -26.17 1.16
CA ALA A 525 13.89 -26.90 1.16
C ALA A 525 14.94 -26.26 0.24
N MET A 526 14.53 -25.74 -0.92
CA MET A 526 15.40 -25.02 -1.84
C MET A 526 16.00 -23.77 -1.18
N LEU A 527 15.14 -22.98 -0.55
CA LEU A 527 15.54 -21.73 0.10
C LEU A 527 16.40 -22.00 1.34
N ALA A 528 16.01 -22.97 2.18
CA ALA A 528 16.82 -23.40 3.34
C ALA A 528 18.20 -23.88 2.93
N LYS A 529 18.30 -24.72 1.91
CA LYS A 529 19.56 -25.16 1.32
C LYS A 529 20.42 -23.99 0.87
N ARG A 530 19.86 -23.00 0.17
CA ARG A 530 20.58 -21.81 -0.27
C ARG A 530 21.13 -21.03 0.92
N MET A 531 20.29 -20.77 1.95
CA MET A 531 20.72 -20.05 3.15
C MET A 531 21.84 -20.78 3.90
N TYR A 532 21.74 -22.09 4.03
CA TYR A 532 22.84 -22.87 4.66
C TYR A 532 24.11 -22.91 3.80
N SER A 533 24.01 -22.83 2.47
CA SER A 533 25.19 -22.72 1.60
C SER A 533 25.93 -21.40 1.77
N GLU A 534 25.24 -20.33 2.11
CA GLU A 534 25.84 -19.01 2.36
C GLU A 534 26.57 -18.94 3.73
N LEU A 535 26.29 -19.90 4.63
CA LEU A 535 26.96 -20.03 5.94
C LEU A 535 28.18 -20.98 5.90
N LEU A 536 28.42 -21.71 4.79
CA LEU A 536 29.57 -22.60 4.58
C LEU A 536 30.76 -21.85 4.04
#